data_e0b07bae105d8b14faf635727cb0176a
#
_entry.id   e0b07bae105d8b14faf635727cb0176a
#
_cell.length_a   1.000
_cell.length_b   1.000
_cell.length_c   1.000
_cell.angle_alpha   90.00
_cell.angle_beta   90.00
_cell.angle_gamma   90.00
#
_symmetry.space_group_name_H-M   'P 1'
#
loop_
_entity.id
_entity.type
_entity.pdbx_description
1 polymer ?
#
loop_
_entity_poly.entity_id
_entity_poly.type
_entity_poly.pdbx_seq_one_letter_code
_entity_poly.pdbx_strand_id
1 'polypeptide(L)'
;MESLRPLAVVALLSLPACASKPPPDINIPDDDAGTTPTDDIGLPGRDATSTRCTPGQVLCTGNTQYTCDDRGNPVAMQDCAAGTTCFPNIGCRACMPGMSRCNPATGRENTIQTCRTDGSGWQDGAACSATDGQSCSAGRCVGRCDEAALGRSYLGCEYWATVTPNSQLGATFQFAVVLSNPNTYAVTASITGGALATPANITLAPGAIQTQILPWVQELIQYNPTFRGCTGRPGDAPCLGNNPARSVLRRNGAYRIRSNGPIAAYQFNPLTYQSPEGYASFTNDASLLLPQGVLTNRYTVSTYPNWAARSATGTAYLGGFVSIVAVTGESTMVTVRPTAQVAVGTGVSPIAPGTTATFSLQQGDVLQLVGTGAGDLTGTSITASLPVAVFVGHDCTNVPNARPACDHLEEQLFPNETWGRDYFVSALRDRGTSTPNVVRIVSQQDNNRITYDPPSVRPSETLNAGQMVEFAATASFRATGTRAFLVTQYMIGQGNPDPTNPGAGDPAMVLEVPVQQYRTSYDFYAPTTYPQNFLNVVTPMGTALTLDGTPLRGSAENLSGYTIYTLPIMAGPHRLRSGGEQAFGIKVYGIAPYTSYMYPGGLDLRIITPG
;
A
#
# COMPACT_ATOMS: atom_id res chain seq x y z
N MET A 1 2.09 4.63 71.47
CA MET A 1 3.08 5.66 71.81
C MET A 1 3.24 6.41 70.48
N GLU A 2 2.43 7.43 70.27
CA GLU A 2 2.71 8.86 70.40
C GLU A 2 3.83 9.27 69.43
N SER A 3 3.67 10.07 68.59
CA SER A 3 3.03 11.35 68.24
C SER A 3 4.12 12.23 67.63
N LEU A 4 3.86 12.90 66.57
CA LEU A 4 3.75 14.34 66.42
C LEU A 4 4.03 14.80 65.01
N ARG A 5 3.05 15.45 64.45
CA ARG A 5 3.23 16.37 63.28
C ARG A 5 3.80 17.71 63.82
N PRO A 6 4.39 18.52 62.91
CA PRO A 6 3.78 19.84 62.82
C PRO A 6 3.54 20.33 61.33
N LEU A 7 2.58 21.22 61.31
CA LEU A 7 2.21 22.12 60.23
C LEU A 7 3.29 23.16 59.91
N ALA A 8 3.38 23.61 58.64
CA ALA A 8 3.80 24.96 58.27
C ALA A 8 3.16 25.30 56.92
N VAL A 9 2.17 26.12 56.92
CA VAL A 9 2.07 27.55 56.55
C VAL A 9 2.26 27.85 55.07
N VAL A 10 1.10 28.17 54.45
CA VAL A 10 0.90 28.77 53.14
C VAL A 10 1.47 30.19 53.12
N ALA A 11 2.27 30.53 52.12
CA ALA A 11 2.56 31.89 51.70
C ALA A 11 2.14 32.07 50.22
N LEU A 12 1.03 32.78 50.03
CA LEU A 12 0.65 33.34 48.73
C LEU A 12 1.61 34.48 48.38
N LEU A 13 2.29 34.37 47.26
CA LEU A 13 2.92 35.48 46.57
C LEU A 13 2.26 35.66 45.23
N SER A 14 1.50 36.72 45.11
CA SER A 14 0.94 37.28 43.89
C SER A 14 2.03 37.89 43.02
N LEU A 15 2.14 37.46 41.76
CA LEU A 15 2.94 38.13 40.73
C LEU A 15 2.02 38.50 39.54
N PRO A 16 2.28 39.65 38.88
CA PRO A 16 1.35 40.28 37.97
C PRO A 16 1.31 39.58 36.60
N ALA A 17 0.12 39.62 35.98
CA ALA A 17 -0.13 39.16 34.62
C ALA A 17 0.64 39.99 33.59
N CYS A 18 1.57 39.37 32.89
CA CYS A 18 2.07 39.88 31.61
C CYS A 18 1.17 39.36 30.51
N ALA A 19 0.40 40.27 29.90
CA ALA A 19 -0.34 40.02 28.68
C ALA A 19 0.65 39.77 27.54
N SER A 20 0.72 38.54 27.07
CA SER A 20 1.41 38.20 25.80
C SER A 20 0.44 38.41 24.65
N LYS A 21 0.88 39.22 23.68
CA LYS A 21 0.25 39.43 22.36
C LYS A 21 0.04 38.06 21.69
N PRO A 22 -1.10 37.81 21.00
CA PRO A 22 -1.25 36.64 20.16
C PRO A 22 -0.31 36.74 18.94
N PRO A 23 0.25 35.60 18.47
CA PRO A 23 0.99 35.57 17.22
C PRO A 23 0.04 35.83 16.04
N PRO A 24 0.56 36.34 14.92
CA PRO A 24 -0.27 36.60 13.74
C PRO A 24 -0.80 35.29 13.17
N ASP A 25 -2.09 35.31 12.80
CA ASP A 25 -2.76 34.24 12.09
C ASP A 25 -2.03 33.92 10.78
N ILE A 26 -1.46 32.72 10.71
CA ILE A 26 -1.03 32.14 9.45
C ILE A 26 -2.25 31.43 8.86
N ASN A 27 -2.90 32.04 7.90
CA ASN A 27 -3.88 31.40 7.04
C ASN A 27 -3.19 30.26 6.29
N ILE A 28 -3.53 29.01 6.63
CA ILE A 28 -3.27 27.86 5.80
C ILE A 28 -4.42 27.82 4.78
N PRO A 29 -4.16 27.80 3.46
CA PRO A 29 -5.21 27.61 2.48
C PRO A 29 -5.76 26.19 2.61
N ASP A 30 -7.08 26.05 2.79
CA ASP A 30 -7.80 24.81 2.56
C ASP A 30 -7.77 24.51 1.05
N ASP A 31 -6.95 23.55 0.63
CA ASP A 31 -7.03 22.93 -0.67
C ASP A 31 -8.03 21.77 -0.59
N ASP A 32 -9.29 22.03 -0.86
CA ASP A 32 -10.21 21.00 -1.33
C ASP A 32 -11.39 21.63 -2.08
N ALA A 33 -11.41 21.35 -3.34
CA ALA A 33 -12.48 21.38 -4.35
C ALA A 33 -12.02 22.11 -5.61
N GLY A 34 -12.00 21.35 -6.70
CA GLY A 34 -11.66 21.77 -8.05
C GLY A 34 -12.13 23.18 -8.43
N THR A 35 -11.27 24.12 -8.25
CA THR A 35 -11.44 25.47 -8.77
C THR A 35 -10.51 25.66 -9.96
N THR A 36 -11.11 25.97 -11.09
CA THR A 36 -10.44 26.66 -12.20
C THR A 36 -9.53 27.77 -11.66
N PRO A 37 -8.34 27.98 -12.23
CA PRO A 37 -7.51 29.10 -11.83
C PRO A 37 -8.25 30.40 -12.12
N THR A 38 -8.79 31.04 -11.10
CA THR A 38 -9.14 32.45 -11.13
C THR A 38 -7.91 33.19 -10.66
N ASP A 39 -7.10 33.69 -11.61
CA ASP A 39 -6.14 34.73 -11.31
C ASP A 39 -6.94 35.95 -10.85
N ASP A 40 -7.06 36.09 -9.54
CA ASP A 40 -7.60 37.27 -8.90
C ASP A 40 -6.57 38.40 -9.04
N ILE A 41 -6.63 39.13 -10.17
CA ILE A 41 -5.92 40.42 -10.29
C ILE A 41 -6.74 41.42 -9.47
N GLY A 42 -6.46 41.43 -8.16
CA GLY A 42 -6.98 42.44 -7.26
C GLY A 42 -6.73 43.84 -7.80
N LEU A 43 -7.80 44.62 -8.01
CA LEU A 43 -7.67 46.07 -8.21
C LEU A 43 -7.08 46.65 -6.92
N PRO A 44 -5.93 47.34 -6.96
CA PRO A 44 -5.42 48.05 -5.80
C PRO A 44 -6.42 49.14 -5.40
N GLY A 45 -6.75 49.17 -4.11
CA GLY A 45 -7.36 50.36 -3.52
C GLY A 45 -6.50 51.58 -3.87
N ARG A 46 -7.14 52.67 -4.25
CA ARG A 46 -6.59 53.96 -4.66
C ARG A 46 -5.24 54.27 -4.01
N ASP A 47 -4.14 53.91 -4.71
CA ASP A 47 -2.87 54.57 -4.63
C ASP A 47 -2.26 54.64 -6.04
N ALA A 48 -1.93 55.86 -6.44
CA ALA A 48 -1.58 56.23 -7.79
C ALA A 48 -0.21 55.68 -8.21
N THR A 49 -0.18 54.50 -8.84
CA THR A 49 0.81 54.19 -9.88
C THR A 49 0.09 53.39 -10.97
N SER A 50 -0.21 54.07 -12.07
CA SER A 50 -0.99 53.59 -13.20
C SER A 50 -0.39 52.35 -13.87
N THR A 51 -0.93 51.15 -13.66
CA THR A 51 -0.82 50.09 -14.64
C THR A 51 -1.78 50.40 -15.79
N ARG A 52 -1.28 51.08 -16.81
CA ARG A 52 -2.01 51.33 -18.05
C ARG A 52 -2.23 49.99 -18.75
N CYS A 53 -3.48 49.67 -19.08
CA CYS A 53 -3.81 48.53 -19.91
C CYS A 53 -3.56 48.87 -21.41
N THR A 54 -3.44 47.84 -22.24
CA THR A 54 -3.25 48.04 -23.69
C THR A 54 -4.58 48.46 -24.34
N PRO A 55 -4.61 49.45 -25.22
CA PRO A 55 -5.81 49.85 -25.93
C PRO A 55 -6.55 48.66 -26.55
N GLY A 56 -7.85 48.55 -26.30
CA GLY A 56 -8.69 47.45 -26.73
C GLY A 56 -8.59 46.16 -25.89
N GLN A 57 -7.70 46.10 -24.92
CA GLN A 57 -7.58 44.94 -24.00
C GLN A 57 -8.86 44.80 -23.15
N VAL A 58 -9.32 43.55 -23.05
CA VAL A 58 -10.45 43.19 -22.17
C VAL A 58 -9.90 42.71 -20.83
N LEU A 59 -10.31 43.37 -19.76
CA LEU A 59 -10.00 43.03 -18.37
C LEU A 59 -11.24 42.48 -17.67
N CYS A 60 -11.03 41.61 -16.68
CA CYS A 60 -12.10 41.06 -15.84
C CYS A 60 -11.84 41.37 -14.38
N THR A 61 -12.87 41.78 -13.65
CA THR A 61 -12.88 41.86 -12.19
C THR A 61 -14.14 41.15 -11.69
N GLY A 62 -13.94 39.99 -11.07
CA GLY A 62 -15.07 39.08 -10.83
C GLY A 62 -15.76 38.74 -12.15
N ASN A 63 -17.07 38.89 -12.22
CA ASN A 63 -17.84 38.63 -13.44
C ASN A 63 -18.18 39.92 -14.23
N THR A 64 -17.40 40.98 -14.06
CA THR A 64 -17.57 42.28 -14.77
C THR A 64 -16.42 42.48 -15.77
N GLN A 65 -16.79 42.80 -17.02
CA GLN A 65 -15.86 43.09 -18.11
C GLN A 65 -15.56 44.59 -18.18
N TYR A 66 -14.31 44.94 -18.42
CA TYR A 66 -13.83 46.31 -18.72
C TYR A 66 -13.08 46.29 -20.05
N THR A 67 -13.18 47.36 -20.83
CA THR A 67 -12.42 47.53 -22.05
C THR A 67 -11.48 48.72 -21.87
N CYS A 68 -10.23 48.63 -22.32
CA CYS A 68 -9.23 49.69 -22.25
C CYS A 68 -9.40 50.70 -23.41
N ASP A 69 -9.42 52.01 -23.09
CA ASP A 69 -9.43 53.07 -24.08
C ASP A 69 -8.04 53.28 -24.75
N ASP A 70 -7.96 54.15 -25.74
CA ASP A 70 -6.71 54.46 -26.44
C ASP A 70 -5.64 55.12 -25.54
N ARG A 71 -6.02 55.55 -24.34
CA ARG A 71 -5.12 56.15 -23.35
C ARG A 71 -4.67 55.13 -22.29
N GLY A 72 -5.14 53.87 -22.37
CA GLY A 72 -4.81 52.82 -21.46
C GLY A 72 -5.57 52.86 -20.13
N ASN A 73 -6.75 53.47 -20.11
CA ASN A 73 -7.63 53.44 -18.93
C ASN A 73 -8.76 52.44 -19.12
N PRO A 74 -9.17 51.69 -18.07
CA PRO A 74 -10.33 50.85 -18.15
C PRO A 74 -11.62 51.69 -18.22
N VAL A 75 -12.34 51.55 -19.32
CA VAL A 75 -13.62 52.20 -19.58
C VAL A 75 -14.66 51.18 -19.99
N ALA A 76 -15.91 51.54 -20.09
CA ALA A 76 -17.01 50.61 -20.45
C ALA A 76 -17.08 49.34 -19.57
N MET A 77 -17.73 49.49 -18.42
CA MET A 77 -18.03 48.40 -17.50
C MET A 77 -19.29 47.65 -17.95
N GLN A 78 -19.23 46.36 -18.06
CA GLN A 78 -20.38 45.47 -18.37
C GLN A 78 -20.36 44.26 -17.50
N ASP A 79 -21.43 44.02 -16.73
CA ASP A 79 -21.62 42.78 -16.03
C ASP A 79 -21.98 41.67 -17.02
N CYS A 80 -21.38 40.50 -16.86
CA CYS A 80 -21.68 39.37 -17.70
C CYS A 80 -23.10 38.85 -17.41
N ALA A 81 -23.84 38.58 -18.48
CA ALA A 81 -25.21 38.04 -18.37
C ALA A 81 -25.23 36.69 -17.64
N ALA A 82 -26.37 36.32 -17.08
CA ALA A 82 -26.53 35.03 -16.42
C ALA A 82 -26.14 33.88 -17.36
N GLY A 83 -25.32 32.96 -16.87
CA GLY A 83 -24.75 31.83 -17.64
C GLY A 83 -23.51 32.20 -18.46
N THR A 84 -22.96 33.42 -18.30
CA THR A 84 -21.68 33.81 -18.91
C THR A 84 -20.67 34.22 -17.83
N THR A 85 -19.41 34.03 -18.12
CA THR A 85 -18.27 34.38 -17.25
C THR A 85 -17.32 35.32 -18.00
N CYS A 86 -16.74 36.26 -17.30
CA CYS A 86 -15.71 37.12 -17.89
C CYS A 86 -14.37 36.38 -17.98
N PHE A 87 -13.83 36.29 -19.21
CA PHE A 87 -12.49 35.75 -19.47
C PHE A 87 -11.56 36.87 -19.91
N PRO A 88 -10.38 37.05 -19.27
CA PRO A 88 -9.42 38.07 -19.65
C PRO A 88 -9.04 37.97 -21.14
N ASN A 89 -8.95 39.13 -21.81
CA ASN A 89 -8.69 39.28 -23.25
C ASN A 89 -9.78 38.72 -24.19
N ILE A 90 -10.86 38.14 -23.67
CA ILE A 90 -11.95 37.50 -24.45
C ILE A 90 -13.29 38.18 -24.15
N GLY A 91 -13.54 38.54 -22.89
CA GLY A 91 -14.81 39.14 -22.43
C GLY A 91 -15.82 38.12 -21.95
N CYS A 92 -17.08 38.58 -21.80
CA CYS A 92 -18.19 37.75 -21.32
C CYS A 92 -18.52 36.63 -22.34
N ARG A 93 -18.35 35.39 -21.93
CA ARG A 93 -18.65 34.21 -22.76
C ARG A 93 -19.30 33.13 -21.92
N ALA A 94 -20.06 32.23 -22.54
CA ALA A 94 -20.64 31.06 -21.90
C ALA A 94 -19.59 29.99 -21.56
N CYS A 95 -18.45 30.01 -22.25
CA CYS A 95 -17.30 29.15 -22.00
C CYS A 95 -16.04 29.75 -22.65
N MET A 96 -14.86 29.31 -22.21
CA MET A 96 -13.60 29.71 -22.85
C MET A 96 -13.44 28.95 -24.18
N PRO A 97 -13.24 29.64 -25.31
CA PRO A 97 -13.05 29.02 -26.62
C PRO A 97 -11.98 27.92 -26.61
N GLY A 98 -12.28 26.75 -27.16
CA GLY A 98 -11.38 25.61 -27.24
C GLY A 98 -11.31 24.73 -26.00
N MET A 99 -11.90 25.12 -24.86
CA MET A 99 -12.02 24.22 -23.70
C MET A 99 -12.99 23.07 -23.99
N SER A 100 -12.68 21.92 -23.43
CA SER A 100 -13.56 20.75 -23.47
C SER A 100 -14.03 20.38 -22.06
N ARG A 101 -15.24 19.83 -21.99
CA ARG A 101 -15.81 19.24 -20.75
C ARG A 101 -16.63 18.01 -21.08
N CYS A 102 -17.02 17.24 -20.06
CA CYS A 102 -18.06 16.23 -20.21
C CYS A 102 -19.43 16.89 -20.19
N ASN A 103 -20.36 16.38 -21.00
CA ASN A 103 -21.73 16.91 -21.05
C ASN A 103 -22.41 16.65 -19.69
N PRO A 104 -22.89 17.70 -18.99
CA PRO A 104 -23.53 17.53 -17.68
C PRO A 104 -24.96 17.00 -17.75
N ALA A 105 -25.54 16.84 -18.94
CA ALA A 105 -26.91 16.39 -19.10
C ALA A 105 -27.04 14.88 -18.81
N THR A 106 -28.06 14.51 -18.02
CA THR A 106 -28.36 13.11 -17.67
C THR A 106 -28.50 12.24 -18.93
N GLY A 107 -27.76 11.13 -18.95
CA GLY A 107 -27.71 10.20 -20.08
C GLY A 107 -26.76 10.61 -21.21
N ARG A 108 -26.05 11.74 -21.09
CA ARG A 108 -25.03 12.23 -22.03
C ARG A 108 -23.66 12.44 -21.40
N GLU A 109 -23.45 12.01 -20.17
CA GLU A 109 -22.25 12.25 -19.38
C GLU A 109 -20.98 11.72 -20.09
N ASN A 110 -21.13 10.78 -21.00
CA ASN A 110 -20.03 10.22 -21.81
C ASN A 110 -19.80 10.95 -23.15
N THR A 111 -20.45 12.09 -23.39
CA THR A 111 -20.23 12.91 -24.57
C THR A 111 -19.30 14.07 -24.23
N ILE A 112 -18.25 14.27 -25.03
CA ILE A 112 -17.38 15.43 -24.90
C ILE A 112 -18.12 16.65 -25.45
N GLN A 113 -18.08 17.75 -24.72
CA GLN A 113 -18.48 19.06 -25.22
C GLN A 113 -17.25 19.94 -25.40
N THR A 114 -17.17 20.61 -26.54
CA THR A 114 -16.14 21.63 -26.81
C THR A 114 -16.80 23.00 -26.87
N CYS A 115 -16.17 23.99 -26.24
CA CYS A 115 -16.61 25.37 -26.34
C CYS A 115 -16.43 25.89 -27.76
N ARG A 116 -17.48 26.49 -28.33
CA ARG A 116 -17.42 27.10 -29.67
C ARG A 116 -16.33 28.16 -29.75
N THR A 117 -15.81 28.38 -30.94
CA THR A 117 -14.70 29.34 -31.16
C THR A 117 -15.06 30.77 -30.81
N ASP A 118 -16.35 31.13 -30.82
CA ASP A 118 -16.88 32.42 -30.42
C ASP A 118 -17.19 32.53 -28.91
N GLY A 119 -17.07 31.42 -28.15
CA GLY A 119 -17.40 31.35 -26.74
C GLY A 119 -18.89 31.43 -26.43
N SER A 120 -19.78 31.30 -27.44
CA SER A 120 -21.23 31.45 -27.28
C SER A 120 -21.90 30.27 -26.56
N GLY A 121 -21.23 29.16 -26.42
CA GLY A 121 -21.75 27.97 -25.73
C GLY A 121 -21.01 26.70 -26.08
N TRP A 122 -21.49 25.61 -25.49
CA TRP A 122 -20.92 24.29 -25.64
C TRP A 122 -21.54 23.57 -26.86
N GLN A 123 -20.72 22.85 -27.60
CA GLN A 123 -21.15 22.01 -28.73
C GLN A 123 -20.78 20.57 -28.41
N ASP A 124 -21.75 19.65 -28.59
CA ASP A 124 -21.50 18.21 -28.46
C ASP A 124 -20.52 17.75 -29.53
N GLY A 125 -19.50 17.03 -29.11
CA GLY A 125 -18.50 16.37 -29.92
C GLY A 125 -18.70 14.84 -29.93
N ALA A 126 -17.58 14.11 -29.93
CA ALA A 126 -17.60 12.65 -29.92
C ALA A 126 -18.12 12.10 -28.58
N ALA A 127 -18.92 11.04 -28.65
CA ALA A 127 -19.22 10.22 -27.50
C ALA A 127 -18.06 9.23 -27.27
N CYS A 128 -17.72 9.02 -25.99
CA CYS A 128 -16.73 8.03 -25.62
C CYS A 128 -17.28 6.61 -25.88
N SER A 129 -16.45 5.74 -26.42
CA SER A 129 -16.84 4.38 -26.80
C SER A 129 -17.10 3.51 -25.57
N ALA A 130 -18.36 3.26 -25.26
CA ALA A 130 -18.74 2.36 -24.17
C ALA A 130 -18.31 0.91 -24.46
N THR A 131 -18.23 0.50 -25.72
CA THR A 131 -17.74 -0.83 -26.12
C THR A 131 -16.26 -1.02 -25.81
N ASP A 132 -15.47 0.06 -25.96
CA ASP A 132 -14.04 0.07 -25.61
C ASP A 132 -13.83 0.43 -24.13
N GLY A 133 -14.92 0.55 -23.38
CA GLY A 133 -14.88 0.87 -21.96
C GLY A 133 -14.39 2.28 -21.66
N GLN A 134 -14.58 3.20 -22.59
CA GLN A 134 -14.24 4.59 -22.37
C GLN A 134 -15.37 5.34 -21.66
N SER A 135 -14.99 6.30 -20.85
CA SER A 135 -15.89 7.29 -20.22
C SER A 135 -15.30 8.69 -20.39
N CYS A 136 -16.16 9.69 -20.30
CA CYS A 136 -15.67 11.07 -20.35
C CYS A 136 -15.17 11.49 -18.95
N SER A 137 -13.95 12.03 -18.92
CA SER A 137 -13.36 12.65 -17.73
C SER A 137 -12.63 13.92 -18.15
N ALA A 138 -12.88 15.05 -17.46
CA ALA A 138 -12.27 16.35 -17.74
C ALA A 138 -12.28 16.73 -19.25
N GLY A 139 -13.36 16.42 -19.97
CA GLY A 139 -13.52 16.77 -21.39
C GLY A 139 -12.73 15.91 -22.37
N ARG A 140 -12.29 14.75 -21.98
CA ARG A 140 -11.62 13.75 -22.84
C ARG A 140 -12.18 12.35 -22.59
N CYS A 141 -12.11 11.49 -23.58
CA CYS A 141 -12.40 10.07 -23.38
C CYS A 141 -11.21 9.40 -22.70
N VAL A 142 -11.47 8.79 -21.56
CA VAL A 142 -10.48 8.04 -20.79
C VAL A 142 -10.88 6.57 -20.80
N GLY A 143 -9.90 5.69 -20.96
CA GLY A 143 -10.10 4.24 -20.85
C GLY A 143 -10.35 3.82 -19.40
N ARG A 144 -10.85 2.61 -19.22
CA ARG A 144 -11.06 1.99 -17.89
C ARG A 144 -9.78 1.93 -17.05
N CYS A 145 -8.64 2.04 -17.69
CA CYS A 145 -7.31 1.98 -17.10
C CYS A 145 -6.61 3.34 -17.02
N ASP A 146 -7.34 4.45 -17.22
CA ASP A 146 -6.78 5.78 -17.01
C ASP A 146 -6.50 5.99 -15.51
N GLU A 147 -5.25 6.21 -15.16
CA GLU A 147 -4.80 6.29 -13.76
C GLU A 147 -5.46 7.46 -13.00
N ALA A 148 -5.70 8.59 -13.68
CA ALA A 148 -6.37 9.73 -13.07
C ALA A 148 -7.84 9.43 -12.76
N ALA A 149 -8.50 8.61 -13.58
CA ALA A 149 -9.87 8.17 -13.35
C ALA A 149 -9.99 7.07 -12.28
N LEU A 150 -9.00 6.18 -12.21
CA LEU A 150 -8.96 5.10 -11.22
C LEU A 150 -8.63 5.61 -9.81
N GLY A 151 -7.92 6.75 -9.72
CA GLY A 151 -7.36 7.23 -8.46
C GLY A 151 -6.25 6.32 -7.93
N ARG A 152 -5.83 6.55 -6.69
CA ARG A 152 -4.75 5.79 -6.06
C ARG A 152 -5.34 4.74 -5.12
N SER A 153 -5.40 3.48 -5.58
CA SER A 153 -5.89 2.36 -4.79
C SER A 153 -5.21 1.05 -5.21
N TYR A 154 -5.52 -0.05 -4.49
CA TYR A 154 -5.03 -1.39 -4.85
C TYR A 154 -5.64 -1.94 -6.14
N LEU A 155 -6.68 -1.30 -6.70
CA LEU A 155 -7.28 -1.66 -7.98
C LEU A 155 -6.58 -0.91 -9.12
N GLY A 156 -6.20 -1.63 -10.16
CA GLY A 156 -5.53 -1.05 -11.33
C GLY A 156 -5.48 -2.01 -12.51
N CYS A 157 -4.72 -1.63 -13.53
CA CYS A 157 -4.64 -2.39 -14.78
C CYS A 157 -3.23 -2.90 -15.10
N GLU A 158 -2.23 -2.54 -14.31
CA GLU A 158 -0.87 -3.00 -14.53
C GLU A 158 -0.19 -3.30 -13.20
N TYR A 159 0.36 -4.51 -13.08
CA TYR A 159 1.02 -5.03 -11.89
C TYR A 159 2.30 -5.75 -12.24
N TRP A 160 3.17 -5.88 -11.24
CA TRP A 160 4.43 -6.59 -11.36
C TRP A 160 4.54 -7.59 -10.22
N ALA A 161 4.52 -8.89 -10.56
CA ALA A 161 4.76 -9.96 -9.62
C ALA A 161 6.21 -10.43 -9.74
N THR A 162 6.79 -10.90 -8.64
CA THR A 162 8.15 -11.46 -8.66
C THR A 162 8.27 -12.63 -7.70
N VAL A 163 8.98 -13.66 -8.11
CA VAL A 163 9.41 -14.74 -7.22
C VAL A 163 10.35 -14.15 -6.18
N THR A 164 10.10 -14.48 -4.91
CA THR A 164 10.93 -14.11 -3.76
C THR A 164 11.75 -15.29 -3.28
N PRO A 165 12.84 -15.09 -2.52
CA PRO A 165 13.68 -16.17 -2.05
C PRO A 165 12.90 -17.11 -1.14
N ASN A 166 12.86 -18.39 -1.49
CA ASN A 166 12.28 -19.47 -0.70
C ASN A 166 13.13 -20.73 -0.89
N SER A 167 14.38 -20.65 -0.40
CA SER A 167 15.42 -21.66 -0.65
C SER A 167 15.15 -23.00 -0.01
N GLN A 168 14.21 -23.05 0.93
CA GLN A 168 13.81 -24.25 1.67
C GLN A 168 12.66 -25.00 1.00
N LEU A 169 12.05 -24.42 -0.04
CA LEU A 169 10.93 -24.99 -0.75
C LEU A 169 11.35 -26.21 -1.60
N GLY A 170 10.50 -27.24 -1.65
CA GLY A 170 10.65 -28.37 -2.55
C GLY A 170 10.15 -28.09 -3.97
N ALA A 171 10.67 -28.86 -4.95
CA ALA A 171 10.40 -28.65 -6.38
C ALA A 171 8.93 -28.91 -6.84
N THR A 172 8.09 -29.47 -5.99
CA THR A 172 6.71 -29.87 -6.34
C THR A 172 5.67 -28.77 -6.16
N PHE A 173 6.06 -27.64 -5.59
CA PHE A 173 5.17 -26.50 -5.33
C PHE A 173 5.20 -25.48 -6.47
N GLN A 174 4.22 -24.59 -6.50
CA GLN A 174 3.97 -23.71 -7.63
C GLN A 174 3.83 -22.25 -7.20
N PHE A 175 4.53 -21.36 -7.89
CA PHE A 175 4.27 -19.92 -7.81
C PHE A 175 3.00 -19.59 -8.58
N ALA A 176 2.19 -18.69 -8.05
CA ALA A 176 0.96 -18.28 -8.71
C ALA A 176 0.64 -16.81 -8.48
N VAL A 177 -0.13 -16.26 -9.42
CA VAL A 177 -0.87 -15.02 -9.21
C VAL A 177 -2.36 -15.32 -9.23
N VAL A 178 -3.10 -14.58 -8.43
CA VAL A 178 -4.57 -14.64 -8.37
C VAL A 178 -5.10 -13.28 -8.81
N LEU A 179 -5.94 -13.27 -9.84
CA LEU A 179 -6.53 -12.07 -10.41
C LEU A 179 -8.03 -12.04 -10.11
N SER A 180 -8.51 -10.94 -9.55
CA SER A 180 -9.91 -10.73 -9.21
C SER A 180 -10.51 -9.60 -10.03
N ASN A 181 -11.62 -9.87 -10.70
CA ASN A 181 -12.38 -8.87 -11.46
C ASN A 181 -13.57 -8.34 -10.63
N PRO A 182 -13.47 -7.16 -10.00
CA PRO A 182 -14.58 -6.59 -9.23
C PRO A 182 -15.66 -5.96 -10.10
N ASN A 183 -15.46 -5.88 -11.42
CA ASN A 183 -16.32 -5.17 -12.34
C ASN A 183 -17.57 -5.98 -12.72
N THR A 184 -18.55 -5.30 -13.28
CA THR A 184 -19.79 -5.89 -13.83
C THR A 184 -19.64 -6.31 -15.30
N TYR A 185 -18.44 -6.21 -15.87
CA TYR A 185 -18.07 -6.62 -17.23
C TYR A 185 -16.84 -7.54 -17.23
N ALA A 186 -16.67 -8.30 -18.30
CA ALA A 186 -15.51 -9.17 -18.46
C ALA A 186 -14.23 -8.34 -18.68
N VAL A 187 -13.13 -8.79 -18.08
CA VAL A 187 -11.79 -8.20 -18.21
C VAL A 187 -10.85 -9.24 -18.78
N THR A 188 -10.02 -8.83 -19.75
CA THR A 188 -8.90 -9.65 -20.24
C THR A 188 -7.60 -9.17 -19.64
N ALA A 189 -6.76 -10.11 -19.21
CA ALA A 189 -5.42 -9.85 -18.69
C ALA A 189 -4.38 -10.66 -19.47
N SER A 190 -3.20 -10.09 -19.64
CA SER A 190 -2.04 -10.76 -20.24
C SER A 190 -0.85 -10.68 -19.29
N ILE A 191 -0.18 -11.81 -19.08
CA ILE A 191 1.02 -11.92 -18.22
C ILE A 191 2.21 -12.25 -19.10
N THR A 192 3.29 -11.49 -18.95
CA THR A 192 4.54 -11.62 -19.71
C THR A 192 5.75 -11.55 -18.79
N GLY A 193 6.93 -11.91 -19.28
CA GLY A 193 8.19 -11.81 -18.53
C GLY A 193 8.46 -13.01 -17.63
N GLY A 194 9.36 -12.83 -16.67
CA GLY A 194 9.80 -13.90 -15.78
C GLY A 194 10.39 -15.08 -16.54
N ALA A 195 9.89 -16.27 -16.25
CA ALA A 195 10.26 -17.51 -16.94
C ALA A 195 9.22 -18.00 -17.97
N LEU A 196 8.23 -17.17 -18.33
CA LEU A 196 7.26 -17.50 -19.37
C LEU A 196 7.90 -17.48 -20.74
N ALA A 197 7.73 -18.59 -21.48
CA ALA A 197 8.16 -18.67 -22.89
C ALA A 197 7.20 -17.94 -23.83
N THR A 198 5.92 -17.88 -23.48
CA THR A 198 4.86 -17.20 -24.21
C THR A 198 3.92 -16.49 -23.25
N PRO A 199 3.26 -15.38 -23.66
CA PRO A 199 2.30 -14.70 -22.83
C PRO A 199 1.17 -15.62 -22.35
N ALA A 200 0.80 -15.54 -21.08
CA ALA A 200 -0.40 -16.16 -20.54
C ALA A 200 -1.56 -15.16 -20.63
N ASN A 201 -2.61 -15.52 -21.36
CA ASN A 201 -3.80 -14.69 -21.55
C ASN A 201 -4.98 -15.26 -20.78
N ILE A 202 -5.68 -14.41 -20.03
CA ILE A 202 -6.73 -14.76 -19.09
C ILE A 202 -7.95 -13.91 -19.38
N THR A 203 -9.14 -14.51 -19.38
CA THR A 203 -10.41 -13.78 -19.41
C THR A 203 -11.15 -13.99 -18.11
N LEU A 204 -11.40 -12.90 -17.40
CA LEU A 204 -12.10 -12.86 -16.12
C LEU A 204 -13.55 -12.42 -16.35
N ALA A 205 -14.52 -13.28 -16.13
CA ALA A 205 -15.94 -12.91 -16.12
C ALA A 205 -16.23 -11.86 -15.02
N PRO A 206 -17.37 -11.15 -15.07
CA PRO A 206 -17.78 -10.25 -14.00
C PRO A 206 -17.79 -10.95 -12.63
N GLY A 207 -17.15 -10.35 -11.63
CA GLY A 207 -17.02 -10.90 -10.27
C GLY A 207 -16.17 -12.17 -10.15
N ALA A 208 -15.53 -12.62 -11.23
CA ALA A 208 -14.73 -13.84 -11.21
C ALA A 208 -13.33 -13.61 -10.62
N ILE A 209 -12.81 -14.70 -10.04
CA ILE A 209 -11.41 -14.83 -9.63
C ILE A 209 -10.79 -15.98 -10.42
N GLN A 210 -9.55 -15.79 -10.84
CA GLN A 210 -8.80 -16.84 -11.52
C GLN A 210 -7.36 -16.89 -11.01
N THR A 211 -6.92 -18.11 -10.71
CA THR A 211 -5.54 -18.42 -10.37
C THR A 211 -4.77 -18.76 -11.64
N GLN A 212 -3.61 -18.11 -11.82
CA GLN A 212 -2.67 -18.43 -12.88
C GLN A 212 -1.37 -18.91 -12.28
N ILE A 213 -1.05 -20.19 -12.52
CA ILE A 213 0.25 -20.76 -12.16
C ILE A 213 1.29 -20.21 -13.12
N LEU A 214 2.42 -19.79 -12.55
CA LEU A 214 3.56 -19.25 -13.29
C LEU A 214 4.80 -20.10 -13.02
N PRO A 215 5.69 -20.27 -14.00
CA PRO A 215 6.96 -20.95 -13.78
C PRO A 215 7.80 -20.26 -12.71
N TRP A 216 8.60 -21.02 -11.96
CA TRP A 216 9.60 -20.44 -11.08
C TRP A 216 10.70 -19.75 -11.89
N VAL A 217 11.08 -18.54 -11.49
CA VAL A 217 12.35 -17.93 -11.91
C VAL A 217 13.43 -18.50 -10.99
N GLN A 218 14.15 -19.51 -11.49
CA GLN A 218 15.03 -20.37 -10.68
C GLN A 218 16.09 -19.58 -9.90
N GLU A 219 16.62 -18.52 -10.50
CA GLU A 219 17.62 -17.67 -9.87
C GLU A 219 17.07 -16.84 -8.71
N LEU A 220 15.75 -16.58 -8.69
CA LEU A 220 15.09 -15.80 -7.65
C LEU A 220 14.62 -16.67 -6.49
N ILE A 221 13.97 -17.82 -6.76
CA ILE A 221 13.51 -18.71 -5.68
C ILE A 221 14.67 -19.40 -4.97
N GLN A 222 15.75 -19.75 -5.71
CA GLN A 222 17.00 -20.31 -5.19
C GLN A 222 16.86 -21.64 -4.43
N TYR A 223 15.77 -22.37 -4.59
CA TYR A 223 15.68 -23.70 -4.00
C TYR A 223 16.69 -24.66 -4.67
N ASN A 224 17.12 -25.68 -3.93
CA ASN A 224 17.95 -26.74 -4.49
C ASN A 224 17.06 -27.83 -5.13
N PRO A 225 17.03 -27.97 -6.47
CA PRO A 225 16.17 -28.93 -7.16
C PRO A 225 16.54 -30.39 -6.85
N THR A 226 17.73 -30.65 -6.33
CA THR A 226 18.16 -32.01 -5.90
C THR A 226 17.81 -32.30 -4.45
N PHE A 227 17.37 -31.28 -3.69
CA PHE A 227 17.00 -31.43 -2.30
C PHE A 227 15.59 -31.98 -2.19
N ARG A 228 15.50 -33.26 -1.83
CA ARG A 228 14.23 -33.96 -1.61
C ARG A 228 13.85 -34.07 -0.14
N GLY A 229 14.56 -33.35 0.73
CA GLY A 229 14.47 -33.53 2.16
C GLY A 229 13.25 -32.87 2.84
N CYS A 230 12.51 -31.97 2.15
CA CYS A 230 11.31 -31.35 2.67
C CYS A 230 10.06 -32.11 2.26
N THR A 231 9.98 -33.37 2.61
CA THR A 231 8.85 -34.20 2.19
C THR A 231 7.60 -34.01 3.07
N GLY A 232 7.75 -33.33 4.21
CA GLY A 232 6.66 -33.19 5.17
C GLY A 232 6.16 -34.49 5.76
N ARG A 233 6.90 -35.56 5.57
CA ARG A 233 6.54 -36.86 6.18
C ARG A 233 7.07 -36.94 7.61
N PRO A 234 6.32 -37.53 8.53
CA PRO A 234 6.82 -37.76 9.87
C PRO A 234 8.13 -38.53 9.84
N GLY A 235 9.19 -37.99 10.45
CA GLY A 235 10.53 -38.58 10.51
C GLY A 235 11.52 -38.09 9.48
N ASP A 236 11.14 -37.23 8.52
CA ASP A 236 12.07 -36.59 7.62
C ASP A 236 12.89 -35.50 8.33
N ALA A 237 14.13 -35.33 7.89
CA ALA A 237 14.97 -34.26 8.41
C ALA A 237 14.35 -32.88 8.10
N PRO A 238 14.43 -31.91 9.02
CA PRO A 238 13.99 -30.56 8.73
C PRO A 238 14.68 -30.02 7.48
N CYS A 239 13.94 -29.26 6.69
CA CYS A 239 14.38 -28.68 5.41
C CYS A 239 15.47 -27.61 5.54
N LEU A 240 16.20 -27.57 6.61
CA LEU A 240 17.30 -26.66 6.85
C LEU A 240 18.40 -26.88 5.79
N GLY A 241 18.21 -26.20 4.68
CA GLY A 241 18.95 -26.41 3.46
C GLY A 241 20.43 -26.07 3.58
N ASN A 242 21.21 -26.83 2.84
CA ASN A 242 22.65 -26.62 2.72
C ASN A 242 23.04 -25.41 1.88
N ASN A 243 22.06 -24.60 1.43
CA ASN A 243 22.33 -23.49 0.53
C ASN A 243 21.40 -22.30 0.82
N PRO A 244 21.81 -21.36 1.69
CA PRO A 244 21.06 -20.16 1.95
C PRO A 244 20.93 -19.32 0.68
N ALA A 245 19.82 -18.58 0.55
CA ALA A 245 19.60 -17.67 -0.55
C ALA A 245 20.70 -16.61 -0.65
N ARG A 246 21.01 -16.17 -1.87
CA ARG A 246 22.03 -15.17 -2.19
C ARG A 246 21.41 -14.01 -2.95
N SER A 247 22.08 -12.86 -2.92
CA SER A 247 21.65 -11.72 -3.73
C SER A 247 21.77 -12.01 -5.22
N VAL A 248 20.89 -11.45 -6.02
CA VAL A 248 20.91 -11.63 -7.48
C VAL A 248 20.32 -10.41 -8.20
N LEU A 249 20.94 -10.03 -9.30
CA LEU A 249 20.36 -9.15 -10.30
C LEU A 249 19.91 -10.01 -11.49
N ARG A 250 18.59 -10.25 -11.60
CA ARG A 250 17.99 -11.05 -12.65
C ARG A 250 17.36 -10.14 -13.70
N ARG A 251 17.87 -10.21 -14.94
CA ARG A 251 17.30 -9.47 -16.06
C ARG A 251 15.98 -10.08 -16.48
N ASN A 252 14.95 -9.22 -16.71
CA ASN A 252 13.60 -9.62 -17.09
C ASN A 252 13.03 -10.73 -16.16
N GLY A 253 13.30 -10.63 -14.85
CA GLY A 253 12.93 -11.66 -13.86
C GLY A 253 11.50 -11.51 -13.33
N ALA A 254 10.87 -10.36 -13.50
CA ALA A 254 9.52 -10.11 -13.02
C ALA A 254 8.45 -10.48 -14.05
N TYR A 255 7.25 -10.80 -13.56
CA TYR A 255 6.04 -11.02 -14.34
C TYR A 255 5.25 -9.73 -14.42
N ARG A 256 5.01 -9.25 -15.64
CA ARG A 256 4.17 -8.08 -15.92
C ARG A 256 2.75 -8.53 -16.22
N ILE A 257 1.79 -8.06 -15.45
CA ILE A 257 0.36 -8.34 -15.60
C ILE A 257 -0.29 -7.06 -16.13
N ARG A 258 -0.95 -7.14 -17.30
CA ARG A 258 -1.69 -6.02 -17.90
C ARG A 258 -3.11 -6.44 -18.19
N SER A 259 -4.08 -5.60 -17.84
CA SER A 259 -5.51 -5.84 -18.07
C SER A 259 -6.17 -4.67 -18.80
N ASN A 260 -7.31 -4.93 -19.45
CA ASN A 260 -8.11 -3.92 -20.14
C ASN A 260 -9.19 -3.28 -19.25
N GLY A 261 -9.18 -3.57 -17.95
CA GLY A 261 -10.03 -2.99 -16.92
C GLY A 261 -9.42 -3.21 -15.55
N PRO A 262 -9.79 -2.42 -14.52
CA PRO A 262 -9.18 -2.52 -13.20
C PRO A 262 -9.49 -3.86 -12.55
N ILE A 263 -8.46 -4.48 -11.98
CA ILE A 263 -8.52 -5.75 -11.24
C ILE A 263 -7.83 -5.58 -9.88
N ALA A 264 -8.00 -6.56 -8.99
CA ALA A 264 -7.09 -6.79 -7.88
C ALA A 264 -6.18 -7.97 -8.23
N ALA A 265 -4.94 -7.93 -7.78
CA ALA A 265 -3.96 -8.98 -8.03
C ALA A 265 -3.23 -9.35 -6.74
N TYR A 266 -2.94 -10.64 -6.60
CA TYR A 266 -2.21 -11.21 -5.46
C TYR A 266 -1.15 -12.16 -6.00
N GLN A 267 -0.04 -12.35 -5.27
CA GLN A 267 0.91 -13.42 -5.53
C GLN A 267 1.02 -14.35 -4.34
N PHE A 268 1.35 -15.62 -4.62
CA PHE A 268 1.53 -16.68 -3.64
C PHE A 268 2.85 -17.41 -3.87
N ASN A 269 3.64 -17.52 -2.84
CA ASN A 269 4.97 -18.15 -2.87
C ASN A 269 5.14 -19.17 -1.72
N PRO A 270 4.70 -20.44 -1.90
CA PRO A 270 3.94 -20.98 -3.02
C PRO A 270 2.41 -20.87 -2.84
N LEU A 271 1.67 -21.28 -3.88
CA LEU A 271 0.21 -21.27 -3.89
C LEU A 271 -0.40 -22.27 -2.88
N THR A 272 0.16 -23.47 -2.81
CA THR A 272 -0.39 -24.58 -2.00
C THR A 272 0.57 -24.96 -0.90
N TYR A 273 0.03 -25.34 0.26
CA TYR A 273 0.84 -25.90 1.34
C TYR A 273 0.98 -27.43 1.27
N GLN A 274 0.18 -28.08 0.45
CA GLN A 274 0.30 -29.50 0.15
C GLN A 274 0.33 -29.75 -1.35
N SER A 275 1.28 -30.57 -1.81
CA SER A 275 1.33 -31.03 -3.19
C SER A 275 0.33 -32.17 -3.42
N PRO A 276 -0.06 -32.46 -4.68
CA PRO A 276 -0.89 -33.62 -5.01
C PRO A 276 -0.32 -34.96 -4.52
N GLU A 277 1.02 -35.05 -4.41
CA GLU A 277 1.72 -36.26 -3.92
C GLU A 277 1.76 -36.34 -2.39
N GLY A 278 1.16 -35.37 -1.67
CA GLY A 278 1.07 -35.37 -0.21
C GLY A 278 2.28 -34.78 0.51
N TYR A 279 3.18 -34.07 -0.21
CA TYR A 279 4.27 -33.31 0.43
C TYR A 279 3.75 -31.99 0.98
N ALA A 280 4.25 -31.56 2.13
CA ALA A 280 3.97 -30.25 2.69
C ALA A 280 5.10 -29.26 2.35
N SER A 281 4.75 -27.99 2.08
CA SER A 281 5.72 -26.94 1.78
C SER A 281 6.44 -26.45 3.05
N PHE A 282 5.68 -26.24 4.14
CA PHE A 282 6.13 -25.64 5.39
C PHE A 282 6.76 -24.26 5.22
N THR A 283 6.44 -23.55 4.15
CA THR A 283 7.09 -22.30 3.80
C THR A 283 6.25 -21.52 2.78
N ASN A 284 5.13 -20.92 3.25
CA ASN A 284 4.17 -20.20 2.41
C ASN A 284 3.92 -18.80 2.95
N ASP A 285 3.80 -17.84 2.06
CA ASP A 285 3.16 -16.56 2.33
C ASP A 285 2.56 -15.99 1.04
N ALA A 286 1.91 -14.82 1.14
CA ALA A 286 1.21 -14.19 0.04
C ALA A 286 1.30 -12.67 0.16
N SER A 287 1.23 -11.98 -0.97
CA SER A 287 1.21 -10.51 -1.02
C SER A 287 0.03 -9.99 -1.81
N LEU A 288 -0.57 -8.91 -1.34
CA LEU A 288 -1.39 -8.04 -2.19
C LEU A 288 -0.48 -7.27 -3.15
N LEU A 289 -0.70 -7.38 -4.46
CA LEU A 289 0.04 -6.60 -5.44
C LEU A 289 -0.53 -5.18 -5.57
N LEU A 290 0.37 -4.21 -5.66
CA LEU A 290 0.04 -2.80 -5.86
C LEU A 290 0.17 -2.44 -7.34
N PRO A 291 -0.83 -1.75 -7.94
CA PRO A 291 -0.74 -1.37 -9.34
C PRO A 291 0.35 -0.34 -9.61
N GLN A 292 0.92 -0.37 -10.82
CA GLN A 292 2.04 0.48 -11.21
C GLN A 292 1.79 1.97 -10.95
N GLY A 293 0.58 2.48 -11.21
CA GLY A 293 0.23 3.90 -11.06
C GLY A 293 0.26 4.45 -9.64
N VAL A 294 0.35 3.58 -8.61
CA VAL A 294 0.46 4.00 -7.21
C VAL A 294 1.87 3.87 -6.64
N LEU A 295 2.79 3.24 -7.38
CA LEU A 295 4.17 3.08 -6.96
C LEU A 295 4.91 4.41 -6.95
N THR A 296 5.94 4.51 -6.10
CA THR A 296 6.82 5.67 -6.02
C THR A 296 8.29 5.23 -6.09
N ASN A 297 9.18 6.11 -5.75
CA ASN A 297 10.62 5.90 -5.85
C ASN A 297 11.35 5.90 -4.49
N ARG A 298 10.62 5.91 -3.37
CA ARG A 298 11.22 5.91 -2.03
C ARG A 298 10.55 4.91 -1.11
N TYR A 299 11.39 4.06 -0.49
CA TYR A 299 10.95 3.01 0.42
C TYR A 299 11.89 2.89 1.62
N THR A 300 11.32 2.54 2.77
CA THR A 300 12.06 2.10 3.95
C THR A 300 11.63 0.68 4.28
N VAL A 301 12.57 -0.22 4.34
CA VAL A 301 12.36 -1.67 4.45
C VAL A 301 11.87 -2.08 5.84
N SER A 302 10.94 -3.03 5.89
CA SER A 302 10.57 -3.78 7.09
C SER A 302 10.65 -5.27 6.77
N THR A 303 11.63 -5.97 7.35
CA THR A 303 11.84 -7.42 7.24
C THR A 303 11.86 -8.05 8.63
N TYR A 304 12.45 -9.26 8.73
CA TYR A 304 12.72 -9.92 10.00
C TYR A 304 14.21 -10.25 10.12
N PRO A 305 14.81 -10.37 11.33
CA PRO A 305 16.22 -10.64 11.52
C PRO A 305 16.67 -11.92 10.85
N ASN A 306 17.86 -11.90 10.27
CA ASN A 306 18.48 -13.09 9.71
C ASN A 306 18.52 -14.21 10.75
N TRP A 307 18.06 -15.38 10.39
CA TRP A 307 17.98 -16.52 11.27
C TRP A 307 19.19 -17.43 11.10
N ALA A 308 19.86 -17.74 12.23
CA ALA A 308 21.00 -18.66 12.28
C ALA A 308 20.48 -20.12 12.37
N ALA A 309 20.32 -20.76 11.24
CA ALA A 309 19.98 -22.17 11.17
C ALA A 309 21.22 -23.02 11.47
N ARG A 310 21.15 -23.90 12.46
CA ARG A 310 22.22 -24.84 12.82
C ARG A 310 22.03 -26.17 12.10
N SER A 311 23.05 -26.63 11.40
CA SER A 311 23.12 -27.94 10.79
C SER A 311 24.28 -28.75 11.35
N ALA A 312 24.37 -30.04 11.01
CA ALA A 312 25.51 -30.89 11.38
C ALA A 312 26.85 -30.40 10.78
N THR A 313 26.80 -29.61 9.73
CA THR A 313 27.97 -29.09 9.00
C THR A 313 28.33 -27.64 9.39
N GLY A 314 27.55 -27.01 10.29
CA GLY A 314 27.82 -25.62 10.73
C GLY A 314 26.56 -24.76 10.87
N THR A 315 26.76 -23.46 10.99
CA THR A 315 25.69 -22.45 11.02
C THR A 315 25.57 -21.82 9.64
N ALA A 316 24.36 -21.90 9.05
CA ALA A 316 23.96 -21.12 7.88
C ALA A 316 23.02 -20.00 8.31
N TYR A 317 23.10 -18.83 7.66
CA TYR A 317 22.15 -17.76 7.87
C TYR A 317 21.13 -17.77 6.73
N LEU A 318 19.85 -17.93 7.08
CA LEU A 318 18.74 -17.60 6.20
C LEU A 318 18.39 -16.14 6.43
N GLY A 319 18.25 -15.37 5.35
CA GLY A 319 18.22 -13.92 5.44
C GLY A 319 16.86 -13.30 5.16
N GLY A 320 16.61 -12.16 5.80
CA GLY A 320 15.64 -11.21 5.30
C GLY A 320 16.03 -10.75 3.90
N PHE A 321 15.05 -10.46 3.06
CA PHE A 321 15.30 -10.03 1.67
C PHE A 321 14.58 -8.74 1.30
N VAL A 322 15.08 -8.13 0.25
CA VAL A 322 14.46 -7.02 -0.48
C VAL A 322 14.55 -7.32 -1.97
N SER A 323 13.42 -7.45 -2.66
CA SER A 323 13.36 -7.61 -4.11
C SER A 323 12.78 -6.36 -4.75
N ILE A 324 13.55 -5.69 -5.62
CA ILE A 324 13.21 -4.42 -6.26
C ILE A 324 13.00 -4.68 -7.75
N VAL A 325 11.83 -4.32 -8.26
CA VAL A 325 11.44 -4.49 -9.66
C VAL A 325 11.37 -3.13 -10.35
N ALA A 326 12.11 -2.95 -11.43
CA ALA A 326 11.96 -1.77 -12.29
C ALA A 326 10.71 -1.94 -13.16
N VAL A 327 9.78 -0.99 -13.06
CA VAL A 327 8.46 -1.09 -13.66
C VAL A 327 8.26 -0.19 -14.89
N THR A 328 9.15 0.77 -15.11
CA THR A 328 9.06 1.74 -16.22
C THR A 328 9.88 1.30 -17.43
N GLY A 329 9.50 1.76 -18.63
CA GLY A 329 10.24 1.46 -19.87
C GLY A 329 11.63 2.09 -19.98
N GLU A 330 11.95 3.03 -19.09
CA GLU A 330 13.25 3.71 -19.05
C GLU A 330 14.18 3.04 -18.03
N SER A 331 15.49 3.25 -18.20
CA SER A 331 16.48 2.78 -17.23
C SER A 331 16.31 3.44 -15.88
N THR A 332 16.14 2.64 -14.86
CA THR A 332 15.92 3.08 -13.48
C THR A 332 17.19 2.90 -12.65
N MET A 333 17.71 4.00 -12.12
CA MET A 333 18.81 3.95 -11.16
C MET A 333 18.25 3.72 -9.76
N VAL A 334 18.65 2.62 -9.12
CA VAL A 334 18.24 2.25 -7.78
C VAL A 334 19.41 2.36 -6.83
N THR A 335 19.24 3.14 -5.78
CA THR A 335 20.24 3.35 -4.72
C THR A 335 19.75 2.72 -3.43
N VAL A 336 20.54 1.84 -2.82
CA VAL A 336 20.23 1.14 -1.58
C VAL A 336 21.29 1.44 -0.54
N ARG A 337 20.86 1.72 0.70
CA ARG A 337 21.71 1.85 1.88
C ARG A 337 21.23 0.87 2.96
N PRO A 338 21.80 -0.34 3.02
CA PRO A 338 21.34 -1.39 3.91
C PRO A 338 21.74 -1.14 5.37
N THR A 339 20.92 -1.63 6.29
CA THR A 339 21.16 -1.62 7.75
C THR A 339 21.96 -2.84 8.22
N ALA A 340 21.98 -3.91 7.41
CA ALA A 340 22.73 -5.15 7.69
C ALA A 340 23.58 -5.54 6.48
N GLN A 341 24.49 -6.50 6.68
CA GLN A 341 25.32 -7.04 5.61
C GLN A 341 24.47 -7.72 4.54
N VAL A 342 24.63 -7.31 3.29
CA VAL A 342 24.00 -7.95 2.12
C VAL A 342 24.95 -9.00 1.54
N ALA A 343 24.43 -10.19 1.26
CA ALA A 343 25.16 -11.30 0.70
C ALA A 343 25.63 -11.03 -0.75
N VAL A 344 26.82 -11.52 -1.09
CA VAL A 344 27.28 -11.58 -2.47
C VAL A 344 26.41 -12.50 -3.31
N GLY A 345 26.30 -12.20 -4.60
CA GLY A 345 25.62 -13.08 -5.55
C GLY A 345 25.78 -12.63 -7.00
N THR A 346 24.96 -13.17 -7.89
CA THR A 346 25.06 -12.89 -9.33
C THR A 346 24.72 -11.43 -9.61
N GLY A 347 25.69 -10.67 -10.10
CA GLY A 347 25.52 -9.24 -10.40
C GLY A 347 25.43 -8.33 -9.16
N VAL A 348 25.70 -8.87 -7.96
CA VAL A 348 25.66 -8.12 -6.69
C VAL A 348 26.94 -8.39 -5.90
N SER A 349 27.75 -7.36 -5.68
CA SER A 349 28.86 -7.39 -4.72
C SER A 349 28.35 -7.32 -3.28
N PRO A 350 29.11 -7.81 -2.28
CA PRO A 350 28.73 -7.66 -0.88
C PRO A 350 28.56 -6.17 -0.54
N ILE A 351 27.51 -5.83 0.22
CA ILE A 351 27.28 -4.44 0.63
C ILE A 351 27.32 -4.39 2.16
N ALA A 352 28.26 -3.63 2.70
CA ALA A 352 28.38 -3.47 4.14
C ALA A 352 27.26 -2.58 4.71
N PRO A 353 26.87 -2.77 5.98
CA PRO A 353 25.87 -1.91 6.63
C PRO A 353 26.22 -0.44 6.52
N GLY A 354 25.23 0.40 6.18
CA GLY A 354 25.38 1.85 6.08
C GLY A 354 26.14 2.35 4.84
N THR A 355 26.69 1.45 4.00
CA THR A 355 27.28 1.84 2.70
C THR A 355 26.19 1.96 1.63
N THR A 356 26.42 2.85 0.67
CA THR A 356 25.48 3.05 -0.43
C THR A 356 25.95 2.25 -1.66
N ALA A 357 25.01 1.50 -2.26
CA ALA A 357 25.21 0.81 -3.52
C ALA A 357 24.16 1.27 -4.54
N THR A 358 24.56 1.41 -5.80
CA THR A 358 23.70 1.87 -6.89
C THR A 358 23.69 0.86 -8.03
N PHE A 359 22.50 0.59 -8.57
CA PHE A 359 22.26 -0.39 -9.63
C PHE A 359 21.46 0.25 -10.75
N SER A 360 21.74 -0.15 -12.00
CA SER A 360 20.94 0.23 -13.16
C SER A 360 20.05 -0.93 -13.58
N LEU A 361 18.74 -0.72 -13.56
CA LEU A 361 17.73 -1.71 -13.89
C LEU A 361 16.96 -1.29 -15.14
N GLN A 362 16.64 -2.25 -16.00
CA GLN A 362 15.71 -2.10 -17.10
C GLN A 362 14.33 -2.63 -16.69
N GLN A 363 13.27 -2.25 -17.41
CA GLN A 363 11.92 -2.73 -17.13
C GLN A 363 11.88 -4.26 -17.01
N GLY A 364 11.28 -4.76 -15.93
CA GLY A 364 11.17 -6.19 -15.63
C GLY A 364 12.40 -6.81 -14.96
N ASP A 365 13.50 -6.07 -14.80
CA ASP A 365 14.65 -6.55 -14.02
C ASP A 365 14.29 -6.63 -12.53
N VAL A 366 14.83 -7.62 -11.85
CA VAL A 366 14.69 -7.83 -10.40
C VAL A 366 16.06 -7.76 -9.75
N LEU A 367 16.23 -6.80 -8.83
CA LEU A 367 17.36 -6.75 -7.91
C LEU A 367 16.91 -7.34 -6.57
N GLN A 368 17.34 -8.56 -6.29
CA GLN A 368 17.05 -9.27 -5.05
C GLN A 368 18.28 -9.22 -4.15
N LEU A 369 18.15 -8.54 -3.01
CA LEU A 369 19.19 -8.40 -2.00
C LEU A 369 18.80 -9.25 -0.78
N VAL A 370 19.73 -10.09 -0.31
CA VAL A 370 19.49 -10.99 0.81
C VAL A 370 20.48 -10.67 1.93
N GLY A 371 19.96 -10.58 3.16
CA GLY A 371 20.78 -10.39 4.35
C GLY A 371 21.65 -11.60 4.67
N THR A 372 22.80 -11.39 5.28
CA THR A 372 23.70 -12.45 5.74
C THR A 372 24.35 -12.11 7.07
N GLY A 373 24.85 -13.13 7.76
CA GLY A 373 25.37 -12.96 9.12
C GLY A 373 24.26 -12.61 10.13
N ALA A 374 24.63 -12.24 11.34
CA ALA A 374 23.68 -11.70 12.30
C ALA A 374 23.31 -10.27 11.91
N GLY A 375 22.04 -10.01 11.56
CA GLY A 375 21.59 -8.68 11.15
C GLY A 375 20.11 -8.64 10.79
N ASP A 376 19.65 -7.44 10.46
CA ASP A 376 18.27 -7.15 10.09
C ASP A 376 18.26 -6.02 9.05
N LEU A 377 17.66 -6.27 7.91
CA LEU A 377 17.54 -5.26 6.85
C LEU A 377 16.45 -4.22 7.13
N THR A 378 15.68 -4.35 8.22
CA THR A 378 14.70 -3.33 8.64
C THR A 378 15.37 -1.97 8.82
N GLY A 379 14.77 -0.91 8.26
CA GLY A 379 15.34 0.44 8.23
C GLY A 379 16.24 0.71 7.01
N THR A 380 16.52 -0.28 6.18
CA THR A 380 17.22 -0.08 4.89
C THR A 380 16.46 0.94 4.04
N SER A 381 17.17 1.95 3.53
CA SER A 381 16.58 2.94 2.64
C SER A 381 16.81 2.60 1.16
N ILE A 382 15.77 2.80 0.37
CA ILE A 382 15.78 2.62 -1.08
C ILE A 382 15.30 3.92 -1.72
N THR A 383 16.08 4.41 -2.68
CA THR A 383 15.68 5.51 -3.55
C THR A 383 15.91 5.13 -5.00
N ALA A 384 15.01 5.53 -5.88
CA ALA A 384 15.13 5.24 -7.30
C ALA A 384 14.89 6.51 -8.13
N SER A 385 15.39 6.55 -9.37
CA SER A 385 15.16 7.66 -10.29
C SER A 385 13.72 7.66 -10.85
N LEU A 386 13.09 6.49 -10.88
CA LEU A 386 11.72 6.26 -11.37
C LEU A 386 10.99 5.31 -10.41
N PRO A 387 9.65 5.22 -10.46
CA PRO A 387 8.89 4.30 -9.62
C PRO A 387 9.35 2.85 -9.74
N VAL A 388 9.36 2.14 -8.61
CA VAL A 388 9.73 0.71 -8.51
C VAL A 388 8.73 -0.04 -7.65
N ALA A 389 8.54 -1.34 -7.91
CA ALA A 389 7.87 -2.22 -6.95
C ALA A 389 8.92 -2.84 -6.02
N VAL A 390 8.61 -2.88 -4.73
CA VAL A 390 9.53 -3.42 -3.72
C VAL A 390 8.81 -4.49 -2.93
N PHE A 391 9.41 -5.68 -2.84
CA PHE A 391 8.94 -6.80 -2.03
C PHE A 391 9.93 -7.05 -0.90
N VAL A 392 9.42 -7.35 0.27
CA VAL A 392 10.22 -7.60 1.46
C VAL A 392 9.73 -8.87 2.15
N GLY A 393 10.59 -9.48 2.92
CA GLY A 393 10.24 -10.67 3.67
C GLY A 393 11.47 -11.41 4.18
N HIS A 394 11.33 -12.73 4.31
CA HIS A 394 12.39 -13.60 4.80
C HIS A 394 12.38 -14.94 4.08
N ASP A 395 13.55 -15.48 3.77
CA ASP A 395 13.70 -16.79 3.12
C ASP A 395 13.00 -17.91 3.93
N CYS A 396 13.35 -18.08 5.20
CA CYS A 396 12.65 -18.89 6.19
C CYS A 396 13.07 -18.42 7.59
N THR A 397 12.15 -18.07 8.46
CA THR A 397 12.49 -17.60 9.81
C THR A 397 11.53 -18.07 10.89
N ASN A 398 12.07 -18.27 12.08
CA ASN A 398 11.25 -18.42 13.29
C ASN A 398 10.76 -17.05 13.76
N VAL A 399 9.51 -16.96 14.14
CA VAL A 399 8.93 -15.75 14.77
C VAL A 399 8.31 -16.11 16.13
N PRO A 400 8.80 -15.55 17.25
CA PRO A 400 10.14 -14.97 17.40
C PRO A 400 11.25 -16.01 17.21
N ASN A 401 12.50 -15.58 17.02
CA ASN A 401 13.64 -16.47 16.73
C ASN A 401 13.78 -17.70 17.65
N ALA A 402 13.36 -17.59 18.89
CA ALA A 402 13.40 -18.67 19.86
C ALA A 402 12.26 -19.71 19.70
N ARG A 403 11.24 -19.44 18.86
CA ARG A 403 10.08 -20.31 18.69
C ARG A 403 10.25 -21.15 17.41
N PRO A 404 10.38 -22.48 17.51
CA PRO A 404 10.64 -23.32 16.34
C PRO A 404 9.44 -23.35 15.38
N ALA A 405 9.74 -23.80 14.19
CA ALA A 405 9.04 -23.81 12.92
C ALA A 405 9.24 -22.48 12.17
N CYS A 406 10.12 -22.55 11.15
CA CYS A 406 10.36 -21.41 10.29
C CYS A 406 9.44 -21.45 9.08
N ASP A 407 8.99 -20.28 8.66
CA ASP A 407 8.22 -20.11 7.43
C ASP A 407 8.79 -18.97 6.59
N HIS A 408 8.44 -18.97 5.31
CA HIS A 408 8.66 -17.86 4.40
C HIS A 408 7.81 -16.67 4.80
N LEU A 409 8.34 -15.47 4.61
CA LEU A 409 7.60 -14.23 4.80
C LEU A 409 7.68 -13.40 3.53
N GLU A 410 6.56 -12.82 3.07
CA GLU A 410 6.60 -11.87 1.97
C GLU A 410 5.45 -10.85 2.02
N GLU A 411 5.74 -9.62 1.61
CA GLU A 411 4.78 -8.57 1.33
C GLU A 411 5.31 -7.58 0.30
N GLN A 412 4.44 -7.04 -0.55
CA GLN A 412 4.78 -5.86 -1.35
C GLN A 412 4.74 -4.61 -0.48
N LEU A 413 5.89 -3.95 -0.36
CA LEU A 413 6.09 -2.81 0.54
C LEU A 413 5.32 -1.57 0.06
N PHE A 414 4.65 -0.91 0.99
CA PHE A 414 3.98 0.36 0.71
C PHE A 414 5.00 1.49 0.50
N PRO A 415 4.82 2.34 -0.53
CA PRO A 415 5.64 3.53 -0.71
C PRO A 415 5.65 4.41 0.54
N ASN A 416 6.79 5.03 0.87
CA ASN A 416 6.93 5.87 2.06
C ASN A 416 5.87 6.98 2.12
N GLU A 417 5.51 7.56 0.99
CA GLU A 417 4.56 8.66 0.88
C GLU A 417 3.12 8.28 1.25
N THR A 418 2.83 6.97 1.30
CA THR A 418 1.51 6.43 1.64
C THR A 418 1.36 6.04 3.12
N TRP A 419 2.44 6.13 3.91
CA TRP A 419 2.43 5.80 5.32
C TRP A 419 1.61 6.79 6.13
N GLY A 420 0.81 6.28 7.06
CA GLY A 420 -0.03 7.08 7.94
C GLY A 420 0.57 7.32 9.33
N ARG A 421 -0.27 7.86 10.20
CA ARG A 421 0.06 8.17 11.60
C ARG A 421 -0.86 7.48 12.60
N ASP A 422 -1.76 6.64 12.12
CA ASP A 422 -2.85 6.06 12.90
C ASP A 422 -3.15 4.67 12.39
N TYR A 423 -2.94 3.66 13.23
CA TYR A 423 -3.08 2.26 12.89
C TYR A 423 -3.83 1.50 13.95
N PHE A 424 -4.70 0.59 13.53
CA PHE A 424 -5.22 -0.47 14.38
C PHE A 424 -4.50 -1.77 14.04
N VAL A 425 -3.93 -2.40 15.07
CA VAL A 425 -3.36 -3.74 14.99
C VAL A 425 -4.36 -4.68 15.61
N SER A 426 -5.14 -5.36 14.79
CA SER A 426 -6.13 -6.33 15.27
C SER A 426 -5.46 -7.65 15.65
N ALA A 427 -5.82 -8.19 16.81
CA ALA A 427 -5.36 -9.52 17.21
C ALA A 427 -5.85 -10.56 16.20
N LEU A 428 -4.97 -11.51 15.85
CA LEU A 428 -5.37 -12.65 15.04
C LEU A 428 -6.21 -13.61 15.88
N ARG A 429 -7.00 -14.46 15.22
CA ARG A 429 -7.76 -15.47 15.92
C ARG A 429 -6.84 -16.28 16.84
N ASP A 430 -7.29 -16.43 18.08
CA ASP A 430 -6.56 -17.20 19.08
C ASP A 430 -6.45 -18.66 18.63
N ARG A 431 -5.23 -19.18 18.63
CA ARG A 431 -4.89 -20.55 18.29
C ARG A 431 -4.72 -21.43 19.54
N GLY A 432 -5.25 -21.03 20.65
CA GLY A 432 -5.09 -21.56 22.02
C GLY A 432 -4.54 -20.47 22.94
N THR A 433 -4.93 -20.47 24.16
CA THR A 433 -4.64 -19.52 25.25
C THR A 433 -3.69 -18.36 24.93
N SER A 434 -4.25 -17.21 24.53
CA SER A 434 -3.56 -15.90 24.42
C SER A 434 -2.30 -15.94 23.57
N THR A 435 -2.37 -16.52 22.37
CA THR A 435 -1.24 -16.56 21.42
C THR A 435 -0.84 -15.13 21.03
N PRO A 436 0.36 -14.65 21.37
CA PRO A 436 0.79 -13.30 20.99
C PRO A 436 1.07 -13.21 19.49
N ASN A 437 1.02 -12.00 18.95
CA ASN A 437 1.58 -11.63 17.66
C ASN A 437 2.86 -10.83 17.90
N VAL A 438 3.83 -10.88 17.01
CA VAL A 438 4.96 -9.97 17.01
C VAL A 438 4.61 -8.75 16.16
N VAL A 439 4.87 -7.56 16.70
CA VAL A 439 4.61 -6.31 16.00
C VAL A 439 5.89 -5.50 15.90
N ARG A 440 6.15 -4.97 14.71
CA ARG A 440 7.24 -4.03 14.43
C ARG A 440 6.70 -2.71 13.98
N ILE A 441 7.26 -1.63 14.50
CA ILE A 441 6.96 -0.26 14.09
C ILE A 441 8.24 0.40 13.63
N VAL A 442 8.25 0.92 12.40
CA VAL A 442 9.39 1.61 11.79
C VAL A 442 9.01 3.06 11.56
N SER A 443 9.79 4.00 12.09
CA SER A 443 9.54 5.42 11.87
C SER A 443 10.06 5.90 10.52
N GLN A 444 9.28 6.75 9.85
CA GLN A 444 9.70 7.39 8.60
C GLN A 444 10.59 8.61 8.83
N GLN A 445 10.41 9.30 9.95
CA GLN A 445 11.04 10.60 10.24
C GLN A 445 11.60 10.62 11.67
N ASP A 446 12.52 11.56 11.91
CA ASP A 446 13.08 11.80 13.25
C ASP A 446 12.03 12.34 14.23
N ASN A 447 12.28 12.09 15.53
CA ASN A 447 11.46 12.60 16.62
C ASN A 447 9.97 12.20 16.51
N ASN A 448 9.69 11.01 16.02
CA ASN A 448 8.34 10.47 15.94
C ASN A 448 7.94 9.86 17.29
N ARG A 449 7.05 10.51 18.01
CA ARG A 449 6.50 9.95 19.26
C ARG A 449 5.34 9.02 18.92
N ILE A 450 5.50 7.74 19.28
CA ILE A 450 4.47 6.70 19.15
C ILE A 450 3.77 6.52 20.49
N THR A 451 2.44 6.45 20.46
CA THR A 451 1.58 6.19 21.63
C THR A 451 0.65 5.02 21.32
N TYR A 452 0.26 4.30 22.36
CA TYR A 452 -0.54 3.08 22.27
C TYR A 452 -1.82 3.20 23.08
N ASP A 453 -2.92 2.67 22.55
CA ASP A 453 -4.20 2.58 23.24
C ASP A 453 -4.73 1.14 23.15
N PRO A 454 -4.92 0.43 24.27
CA PRO A 454 -4.69 0.89 25.64
C PRO A 454 -3.19 1.03 25.97
N PRO A 455 -2.82 1.96 26.87
CA PRO A 455 -1.41 2.20 27.23
C PRO A 455 -0.74 1.02 27.97
N SER A 456 -1.52 0.04 28.39
CA SER A 456 -1.02 -1.21 28.96
C SER A 456 -0.30 -2.11 27.96
N VAL A 457 -0.52 -1.91 26.65
CA VAL A 457 0.17 -2.67 25.60
C VAL A 457 1.66 -2.35 25.61
N ARG A 458 1.99 -1.05 25.64
CA ARG A 458 3.37 -0.56 25.68
C ARG A 458 3.43 0.91 26.10
N PRO A 459 4.45 1.34 26.87
CA PRO A 459 4.72 2.75 27.11
C PRO A 459 5.01 3.50 25.80
N SER A 460 4.65 4.80 25.76
CA SER A 460 5.00 5.65 24.61
C SER A 460 6.51 5.79 24.45
N GLU A 461 6.97 5.88 23.22
CA GLU A 461 8.39 5.99 22.88
C GLU A 461 8.61 6.96 21.71
N THR A 462 9.85 7.37 21.51
CA THR A 462 10.24 8.25 20.39
C THR A 462 11.23 7.52 19.51
N LEU A 463 10.95 7.47 18.21
CA LEU A 463 11.78 6.84 17.18
C LEU A 463 12.30 7.89 16.20
N ASN A 464 13.52 7.69 15.72
CA ASN A 464 14.07 8.45 14.62
C ASN A 464 13.87 7.70 13.28
N ALA A 465 14.12 8.38 12.17
CA ALA A 465 13.99 7.81 10.82
C ALA A 465 14.74 6.49 10.68
N GLY A 466 14.06 5.45 10.20
CA GLY A 466 14.60 4.10 10.04
C GLY A 466 14.77 3.32 11.35
N GLN A 467 14.57 3.93 12.52
CA GLN A 467 14.55 3.19 13.77
C GLN A 467 13.25 2.39 13.90
N MET A 468 13.38 1.23 14.53
CA MET A 468 12.25 0.35 14.78
C MET A 468 12.17 -0.08 16.23
N VAL A 469 10.96 -0.46 16.62
CA VAL A 469 10.68 -1.18 17.86
C VAL A 469 9.96 -2.48 17.54
N GLU A 470 10.26 -3.54 18.31
CA GLU A 470 9.59 -4.84 18.25
C GLU A 470 9.01 -5.18 19.62
N PHE A 471 7.81 -5.74 19.63
CA PHE A 471 7.18 -6.25 20.83
C PHE A 471 6.12 -7.30 20.52
N ALA A 472 5.76 -8.10 21.54
CA ALA A 472 4.67 -9.06 21.45
C ALA A 472 3.37 -8.43 21.99
N ALA A 473 2.26 -8.66 21.29
CA ALA A 473 0.92 -8.22 21.69
C ALA A 473 -0.06 -9.38 21.63
N THR A 474 -0.87 -9.56 22.68
CA THR A 474 -1.91 -10.59 22.78
C THR A 474 -3.32 -10.07 22.52
N ALA A 475 -3.49 -8.74 22.50
CA ALA A 475 -4.76 -8.06 22.27
C ALA A 475 -4.64 -7.05 21.15
N SER A 476 -5.77 -6.66 20.60
CA SER A 476 -5.84 -5.56 19.64
C SER A 476 -5.47 -4.24 20.30
N PHE A 477 -4.85 -3.34 19.56
CA PHE A 477 -4.49 -2.00 20.02
C PHE A 477 -4.47 -0.99 18.89
N ARG A 478 -4.53 0.28 19.25
CA ARG A 478 -4.31 1.40 18.33
C ARG A 478 -2.93 1.99 18.59
N ALA A 479 -2.17 2.26 17.53
CA ALA A 479 -0.91 2.99 17.59
C ALA A 479 -1.07 4.32 16.85
N THR A 480 -0.66 5.44 17.49
CA THR A 480 -0.68 6.75 16.86
C THR A 480 0.69 7.42 16.97
N GLY A 481 1.11 8.09 15.91
CA GLY A 481 2.40 8.77 15.83
C GLY A 481 2.28 10.27 15.52
N THR A 482 3.24 11.05 15.98
CA THR A 482 3.35 12.46 15.62
C THR A 482 3.83 12.65 14.16
N ARG A 483 4.43 11.62 13.58
CA ARG A 483 4.90 11.51 12.21
C ARG A 483 4.43 10.21 11.59
N ALA A 484 4.60 10.05 10.28
CA ALA A 484 4.29 8.81 9.58
C ALA A 484 5.20 7.66 10.05
N PHE A 485 4.64 6.45 10.11
CA PHE A 485 5.35 5.22 10.46
C PHE A 485 4.71 4.02 9.76
N LEU A 486 5.40 2.91 9.69
CA LEU A 486 4.90 1.63 9.18
C LEU A 486 4.72 0.65 10.33
N VAL A 487 3.66 -0.12 10.28
CA VAL A 487 3.41 -1.23 11.20
C VAL A 487 3.41 -2.54 10.43
N THR A 488 4.22 -3.49 10.89
CA THR A 488 4.23 -4.87 10.39
C THR A 488 3.80 -5.80 11.51
N GLN A 489 2.81 -6.63 11.25
CA GLN A 489 2.39 -7.69 12.18
C GLN A 489 2.86 -9.03 11.65
N TYR A 490 3.34 -9.88 12.56
CA TYR A 490 3.79 -11.24 12.25
C TYR A 490 2.98 -12.24 13.07
N MET A 491 2.51 -13.28 12.41
CA MET A 491 2.05 -14.50 13.07
C MET A 491 3.25 -15.24 13.61
N ILE A 492 3.14 -15.78 14.84
CA ILE A 492 4.25 -16.51 15.44
C ILE A 492 4.27 -17.96 14.97
N GLY A 493 5.46 -18.55 14.98
CA GLY A 493 5.70 -19.96 14.68
C GLY A 493 4.81 -20.90 15.52
N GLN A 494 4.48 -22.04 14.99
CA GLN A 494 3.63 -23.02 15.65
C GLN A 494 4.16 -23.43 17.03
N GLY A 495 5.47 -23.58 17.18
CA GLY A 495 6.11 -23.95 18.44
C GLY A 495 5.62 -25.31 18.95
N ASN A 496 5.39 -25.42 20.24
CA ASN A 496 4.72 -26.61 20.81
C ASN A 496 3.25 -26.55 20.40
N PRO A 497 2.78 -27.53 19.60
CA PRO A 497 1.39 -27.57 19.18
C PRO A 497 0.49 -27.67 20.41
N ASP A 498 -0.62 -26.94 20.40
CA ASP A 498 -1.75 -27.23 21.28
C ASP A 498 -2.18 -28.67 21.00
N PRO A 499 -2.19 -29.58 21.98
CA PRO A 499 -2.60 -30.94 21.75
C PRO A 499 -4.05 -31.07 21.24
N THR A 500 -4.88 -30.05 21.43
CA THR A 500 -6.25 -29.99 20.92
C THR A 500 -6.34 -29.40 19.51
N ASN A 501 -5.31 -28.69 19.05
CA ASN A 501 -5.22 -28.12 17.71
C ASN A 501 -3.77 -28.18 17.19
N PRO A 502 -3.25 -29.40 16.96
CA PRO A 502 -1.89 -29.58 16.51
C PRO A 502 -1.72 -28.98 15.10
N GLY A 503 -0.84 -28.03 14.97
CA GLY A 503 -0.46 -27.49 13.66
C GLY A 503 -1.31 -26.34 13.14
N ALA A 504 -1.78 -25.47 14.01
CA ALA A 504 -2.55 -24.29 13.60
C ALA A 504 -1.64 -23.08 13.32
N GLY A 505 -1.18 -22.95 12.10
CA GLY A 505 -0.47 -21.78 11.58
C GLY A 505 1.02 -21.71 11.94
N ASP A 506 1.77 -20.94 11.17
CA ASP A 506 3.20 -20.72 11.30
C ASP A 506 3.53 -19.23 10.97
N PRO A 507 4.77 -18.78 10.96
CA PRO A 507 5.05 -17.40 10.60
C PRO A 507 4.41 -16.97 9.27
N ALA A 508 3.83 -15.79 9.28
CA ALA A 508 3.37 -15.04 8.13
C ALA A 508 3.44 -13.56 8.48
N MET A 509 3.55 -12.68 7.49
CA MET A 509 3.64 -11.24 7.74
C MET A 509 2.55 -10.46 7.00
N VAL A 510 2.17 -9.32 7.59
CA VAL A 510 1.28 -8.36 6.95
C VAL A 510 1.70 -6.94 7.28
N LEU A 511 1.65 -6.06 6.29
CA LEU A 511 1.74 -4.62 6.50
C LEU A 511 0.36 -4.10 6.90
N GLU A 512 0.26 -3.50 8.09
CA GLU A 512 -0.99 -2.90 8.55
C GLU A 512 -1.33 -1.65 7.72
N VAL A 513 -2.60 -1.52 7.39
CA VAL A 513 -3.12 -0.38 6.64
C VAL A 513 -3.44 0.75 7.60
N PRO A 514 -2.91 1.97 7.41
CA PRO A 514 -3.29 3.11 8.25
C PRO A 514 -4.74 3.52 8.01
N VAL A 515 -5.38 4.07 9.05
CA VAL A 515 -6.78 4.54 8.99
C VAL A 515 -7.02 5.48 7.81
N GLN A 516 -6.04 6.30 7.47
CA GLN A 516 -6.11 7.25 6.35
C GLN A 516 -6.22 6.58 4.96
N GLN A 517 -5.91 5.28 4.86
CA GLN A 517 -5.99 4.51 3.62
C GLN A 517 -7.16 3.52 3.61
N TYR A 518 -8.06 3.60 4.58
CA TYR A 518 -9.26 2.78 4.64
C TYR A 518 -10.22 3.12 3.50
N ARG A 519 -11.04 2.15 3.11
CA ARG A 519 -11.99 2.24 1.99
C ARG A 519 -13.41 1.91 2.45
N THR A 520 -14.39 2.32 1.66
CA THR A 520 -15.81 1.99 1.88
C THR A 520 -16.20 0.64 1.31
N SER A 521 -15.30 0.01 0.54
CA SER A 521 -15.57 -1.25 -0.14
C SER A 521 -14.29 -2.02 -0.48
N TYR A 522 -14.40 -3.36 -0.38
CA TYR A 522 -13.33 -4.30 -0.72
C TYR A 522 -13.87 -5.45 -1.53
N ASP A 523 -13.12 -5.86 -2.56
CA ASP A 523 -13.25 -7.13 -3.24
C ASP A 523 -11.94 -7.88 -2.99
N PHE A 524 -11.99 -9.05 -2.33
CA PHE A 524 -10.82 -9.78 -1.88
C PHE A 524 -11.00 -11.29 -2.03
N TYR A 525 -9.91 -12.04 -1.85
CA TYR A 525 -9.87 -13.47 -2.05
C TYR A 525 -9.44 -14.20 -0.77
N ALA A 526 -10.03 -15.35 -0.49
CA ALA A 526 -9.56 -16.31 0.49
C ALA A 526 -9.15 -17.60 -0.24
N PRO A 527 -7.88 -18.06 -0.13
CA PRO A 527 -7.40 -19.24 -0.85
C PRO A 527 -8.20 -20.50 -0.56
N THR A 528 -8.50 -21.25 -1.63
CA THR A 528 -9.20 -22.55 -1.53
C THR A 528 -8.29 -23.67 -1.01
N THR A 529 -7.00 -23.42 -0.95
CA THR A 529 -5.98 -24.39 -0.53
C THR A 529 -5.81 -24.47 0.98
N TYR A 530 -6.33 -23.49 1.75
CA TYR A 530 -6.23 -23.46 3.20
C TYR A 530 -7.51 -23.95 3.87
N PRO A 531 -7.41 -24.78 4.92
CA PRO A 531 -8.59 -25.33 5.61
C PRO A 531 -9.33 -24.30 6.45
N GLN A 532 -8.65 -23.24 6.89
CA GLN A 532 -9.20 -22.18 7.72
C GLN A 532 -8.75 -20.82 7.19
N ASN A 533 -9.73 -19.99 6.83
CA ASN A 533 -9.52 -18.61 6.41
C ASN A 533 -10.26 -17.66 7.36
N PHE A 534 -9.68 -16.51 7.62
CA PHE A 534 -10.21 -15.53 8.55
C PHE A 534 -10.16 -14.12 7.95
N LEU A 535 -11.08 -13.29 8.43
CA LEU A 535 -11.17 -11.88 8.12
C LEU A 535 -11.18 -11.08 9.43
N ASN A 536 -10.28 -10.12 9.56
CA ASN A 536 -10.39 -9.06 10.56
C ASN A 536 -10.86 -7.78 9.89
N VAL A 537 -11.80 -7.08 10.53
CA VAL A 537 -12.37 -5.83 10.03
C VAL A 537 -12.29 -4.78 11.13
N VAL A 538 -11.74 -3.61 10.83
CA VAL A 538 -11.66 -2.46 11.74
C VAL A 538 -12.53 -1.35 11.19
N THR A 539 -13.58 -0.97 11.89
CA THR A 539 -14.59 -0.01 11.40
C THR A 539 -15.02 0.96 12.49
N PRO A 540 -15.36 2.22 12.18
CA PRO A 540 -15.98 3.12 13.15
C PRO A 540 -17.22 2.48 13.79
N MET A 541 -17.41 2.71 15.09
CA MET A 541 -18.55 2.14 15.83
C MET A 541 -19.88 2.53 15.17
N GLY A 542 -20.80 1.56 15.07
CA GLY A 542 -22.11 1.77 14.50
C GLY A 542 -22.17 1.70 12.97
N THR A 543 -21.06 1.45 12.29
CA THR A 543 -21.04 1.26 10.83
C THR A 543 -21.76 -0.05 10.45
N ALA A 544 -22.75 0.04 9.59
CA ALA A 544 -23.40 -1.13 9.00
C ALA A 544 -22.54 -1.68 7.86
N LEU A 545 -22.10 -2.92 7.98
CA LEU A 545 -21.31 -3.61 6.96
C LEU A 545 -22.07 -4.83 6.42
N THR A 546 -21.88 -5.14 5.14
CA THR A 546 -22.38 -6.36 4.50
C THR A 546 -21.23 -7.14 3.88
N LEU A 547 -21.12 -8.42 4.23
CA LEU A 547 -20.22 -9.38 3.60
C LEU A 547 -21.05 -10.27 2.67
N ASP A 548 -20.70 -10.28 1.39
CA ASP A 548 -21.39 -11.04 0.33
C ASP A 548 -22.91 -10.82 0.31
N GLY A 549 -23.31 -9.56 0.53
CA GLY A 549 -24.72 -9.16 0.55
C GLY A 549 -25.47 -9.42 1.85
N THR A 550 -24.85 -10.05 2.86
CA THR A 550 -25.45 -10.30 4.17
C THR A 550 -24.84 -9.41 5.25
N PRO A 551 -25.60 -8.96 6.26
CA PRO A 551 -25.05 -8.17 7.37
C PRO A 551 -23.87 -8.88 8.03
N LEU A 552 -22.76 -8.16 8.20
CA LEU A 552 -21.56 -8.69 8.83
C LEU A 552 -21.85 -9.11 10.28
N ARG A 553 -21.46 -10.32 10.62
CA ARG A 553 -21.56 -10.90 11.97
C ARG A 553 -20.25 -11.59 12.32
N GLY A 554 -19.80 -11.44 13.56
CA GLY A 554 -18.56 -12.08 14.03
C GLY A 554 -18.31 -11.77 15.50
N SER A 555 -17.25 -12.32 16.06
CA SER A 555 -16.71 -11.86 17.34
C SER A 555 -16.30 -10.41 17.18
N ALA A 556 -16.71 -9.56 18.12
CA ALA A 556 -16.49 -8.13 18.04
C ALA A 556 -15.94 -7.59 19.37
N GLU A 557 -14.97 -6.70 19.27
CA GLU A 557 -14.46 -5.90 20.38
C GLU A 557 -14.49 -4.41 20.02
N ASN A 558 -14.62 -3.55 21.03
CA ASN A 558 -14.61 -2.10 20.84
C ASN A 558 -13.30 -1.51 21.37
N LEU A 559 -12.67 -0.68 20.55
CA LEU A 559 -11.38 -0.05 20.85
C LEU A 559 -11.34 1.35 20.24
N SER A 560 -11.06 2.39 21.05
CA SER A 560 -10.82 3.77 20.58
C SER A 560 -11.88 4.30 19.59
N GLY A 561 -13.17 4.03 19.82
CA GLY A 561 -14.26 4.47 18.96
C GLY A 561 -14.48 3.63 17.70
N TYR A 562 -13.79 2.50 17.56
CA TYR A 562 -13.93 1.53 16.48
C TYR A 562 -14.43 0.19 17.02
N THR A 563 -15.05 -0.57 16.14
CA THR A 563 -15.38 -1.99 16.36
C THR A 563 -14.43 -2.83 15.51
N ILE A 564 -13.82 -3.82 16.12
CA ILE A 564 -12.94 -4.80 15.46
C ILE A 564 -13.69 -6.13 15.42
N TYR A 565 -13.96 -6.63 14.20
CA TYR A 565 -14.54 -7.94 14.00
C TYR A 565 -13.47 -8.95 13.62
N THR A 566 -13.57 -10.15 14.18
CA THR A 566 -12.77 -11.33 13.79
C THR A 566 -13.72 -12.46 13.49
N LEU A 567 -13.68 -12.99 12.25
CA LEU A 567 -14.61 -14.01 11.81
C LEU A 567 -13.95 -15.00 10.84
N PRO A 568 -14.35 -16.28 10.88
CA PRO A 568 -14.00 -17.21 9.82
C PRO A 568 -14.75 -16.83 8.54
N ILE A 569 -14.10 -17.06 7.40
CA ILE A 569 -14.68 -16.88 6.08
C ILE A 569 -14.50 -18.13 5.24
N MET A 570 -15.38 -18.33 4.28
CA MET A 570 -15.25 -19.42 3.31
C MET A 570 -14.09 -19.13 2.35
N ALA A 571 -13.57 -20.16 1.73
CA ALA A 571 -12.63 -19.97 0.63
C ALA A 571 -13.35 -19.44 -0.61
N GLY A 572 -12.69 -18.58 -1.38
CA GLY A 572 -13.23 -18.00 -2.61
C GLY A 572 -13.23 -16.47 -2.63
N PRO A 573 -13.95 -15.87 -3.58
CA PRO A 573 -14.12 -14.43 -3.68
C PRO A 573 -15.08 -13.89 -2.62
N HIS A 574 -14.76 -12.72 -2.10
CA HIS A 574 -15.59 -12.03 -1.11
C HIS A 574 -15.74 -10.56 -1.45
N ARG A 575 -16.88 -10.02 -1.06
CA ARG A 575 -17.21 -8.61 -1.24
C ARG A 575 -17.69 -8.02 0.09
N LEU A 576 -16.95 -7.06 0.64
CA LEU A 576 -17.33 -6.34 1.86
C LEU A 576 -17.64 -4.88 1.54
N ARG A 577 -18.78 -4.39 1.99
CA ARG A 577 -19.30 -3.04 1.69
C ARG A 577 -19.77 -2.36 2.96
N SER A 578 -19.51 -1.05 3.06
CA SER A 578 -20.20 -0.17 4.01
C SER A 578 -21.56 0.23 3.46
N GLY A 579 -22.58 0.29 4.32
CA GLY A 579 -23.91 0.79 3.97
C GLY A 579 -23.99 2.31 3.79
N GLY A 580 -22.86 3.02 3.97
CA GLY A 580 -22.72 4.47 3.84
C GLY A 580 -21.31 4.86 3.39
N GLU A 581 -20.89 6.09 3.70
CA GLU A 581 -19.57 6.62 3.33
C GLU A 581 -18.45 6.27 4.34
N GLN A 582 -18.76 5.51 5.38
CA GLN A 582 -17.78 5.17 6.42
C GLN A 582 -16.72 4.21 5.87
N ALA A 583 -15.49 4.65 5.91
CA ALA A 583 -14.33 3.84 5.53
C ALA A 583 -13.96 2.87 6.67
N PHE A 584 -13.46 1.70 6.31
CA PHE A 584 -13.02 0.65 7.22
C PHE A 584 -11.81 -0.08 6.66
N GLY A 585 -11.02 -0.76 7.50
CA GLY A 585 -9.86 -1.55 7.09
C GLY A 585 -10.12 -3.04 7.21
N ILE A 586 -9.42 -3.84 6.41
CA ILE A 586 -9.51 -5.30 6.47
C ILE A 586 -8.15 -5.98 6.36
N LYS A 587 -8.05 -7.17 7.00
CA LYS A 587 -6.91 -8.07 6.92
C LYS A 587 -7.43 -9.49 6.69
N VAL A 588 -6.83 -10.19 5.73
CA VAL A 588 -7.17 -11.58 5.38
C VAL A 588 -6.00 -12.46 5.75
N TYR A 589 -6.27 -13.60 6.37
CA TYR A 589 -5.25 -14.57 6.72
C TYR A 589 -5.82 -15.99 6.77
N GLY A 590 -4.94 -16.97 6.60
CA GLY A 590 -5.30 -18.37 6.72
C GLY A 590 -4.26 -19.14 7.49
N ILE A 591 -4.69 -20.26 8.09
CA ILE A 591 -3.86 -21.15 8.87
C ILE A 591 -4.07 -22.60 8.43
N ALA A 592 -2.96 -23.33 8.40
CA ALA A 592 -2.94 -24.77 8.17
C ALA A 592 -1.82 -25.39 9.04
N PRO A 593 -1.68 -26.72 9.10
CA PRO A 593 -0.57 -27.32 9.82
C PRO A 593 0.79 -26.82 9.31
N TYR A 594 1.55 -26.17 10.20
CA TYR A 594 2.89 -25.61 9.96
C TYR A 594 2.98 -24.67 8.77
N THR A 595 1.94 -23.88 8.50
CA THR A 595 1.99 -22.85 7.49
C THR A 595 0.85 -21.85 7.64
N SER A 596 1.03 -20.66 7.12
CA SER A 596 0.04 -19.58 7.13
C SER A 596 0.20 -18.71 5.89
N TYR A 597 -0.72 -17.78 5.71
CA TYR A 597 -0.56 -16.60 4.86
C TYR A 597 -1.26 -15.42 5.52
N MET A 598 -0.78 -14.21 5.27
CA MET A 598 -1.48 -12.97 5.61
C MET A 598 -1.28 -11.94 4.51
N TYR A 599 -2.29 -11.09 4.30
CA TYR A 599 -2.15 -9.89 3.47
C TYR A 599 -3.24 -8.85 3.80
N PRO A 600 -2.98 -7.54 3.54
CA PRO A 600 -4.02 -6.53 3.61
C PRO A 600 -5.06 -6.80 2.53
N GLY A 601 -6.35 -6.78 2.88
CA GLY A 601 -7.42 -7.12 1.91
C GLY A 601 -7.64 -6.05 0.83
N GLY A 602 -6.92 -4.95 0.90
CA GLY A 602 -6.97 -3.80 0.00
C GLY A 602 -6.76 -2.49 0.75
N LEU A 603 -6.45 -1.43 0.03
CA LEU A 603 -6.25 -0.09 0.60
C LEU A 603 -6.35 0.98 -0.49
N ASP A 604 -6.55 2.24 -0.08
CA ASP A 604 -6.14 3.38 -0.87
C ASP A 604 -4.62 3.57 -0.74
N LEU A 605 -4.02 4.28 -1.69
CA LEU A 605 -2.59 4.58 -1.70
C LEU A 605 -2.38 6.08 -1.95
N ARG A 606 -3.19 6.87 -1.23
CA ARG A 606 -3.10 8.33 -1.29
C ARG A 606 -1.75 8.79 -0.77
N ILE A 607 -1.21 9.84 -1.38
CA ILE A 607 -0.01 10.50 -0.85
C ILE A 607 -0.42 11.24 0.42
N ILE A 608 0.04 10.76 1.57
CA ILE A 608 -0.23 11.36 2.89
C ILE A 608 0.92 12.27 3.29
N THR A 609 2.15 11.85 2.99
CA THR A 609 3.36 12.58 3.33
C THR A 609 4.08 12.91 2.03
N PRO A 610 4.01 14.17 1.53
CA PRO A 610 4.75 14.56 0.34
C PRO A 610 6.24 14.30 0.50
N GLY A 611 6.87 13.90 -0.58
CA GLY A 611 8.26 13.51 -0.65
C GLY A 611 9.28 14.64 -0.47
#